data_a14e7d616da0ec0c5e414bea8a257cfa
#
_entry.id   a14e7d616da0ec0c5e414bea8a257cfa
#
_cell.length_a   1.000
_cell.length_b   1.000
_cell.length_c   1.000
_cell.angle_alpha   90.00
_cell.angle_beta   90.00
_cell.angle_gamma   90.00
#
_symmetry.space_group_name_H-M   'P 1'
#
loop_
_entity.id
_entity.type
_entity.pdbx_description
1 polymer ?
#
loop_
_entity_poly.entity_id
_entity_poly.type
_entity_poly.pdbx_seq_one_letter_code
_entity_poly.pdbx_strand_id
1 'polypeptide(L)'
;MKPNTRKSPLVAVAFAAVALSATIPSAASAREEVVKAKVFHGDLDLATEAGVKALDRRLRSAIWQLCGSPGWSMGGVPPATVRCRQMARASITPQRRIAIARATDERVGAFALARNTANGQLVVTLVQ
;
A
#
# COMPACT_ATOMS: atom_id res chain seq x y z
N MET A 1 -54.59 -13.99 66.19
CA MET A 1 -54.24 -12.62 65.75
C MET A 1 -54.19 -12.60 64.23
N LYS A 2 -55.10 -11.81 63.60
CA LYS A 2 -55.34 -11.83 62.16
C LYS A 2 -54.38 -10.90 61.44
N PRO A 3 -53.80 -11.29 60.24
CA PRO A 3 -53.04 -10.37 59.44
C PRO A 3 -53.96 -9.52 58.58
N ASN A 4 -53.67 -8.25 58.49
CA ASN A 4 -54.42 -7.25 57.80
C ASN A 4 -53.93 -7.12 56.32
N THR A 5 -54.75 -7.54 55.40
CA THR A 5 -54.50 -7.48 53.96
C THR A 5 -54.93 -6.11 53.42
N ARG A 6 -53.99 -5.23 53.17
CA ARG A 6 -54.26 -4.00 52.40
C ARG A 6 -54.06 -4.24 50.91
N LYS A 7 -55.17 -4.21 50.19
CA LYS A 7 -55.20 -4.18 48.74
C LYS A 7 -54.83 -2.77 48.26
N SER A 8 -53.73 -2.66 47.52
CA SER A 8 -53.40 -1.44 46.77
C SER A 8 -53.82 -1.58 45.31
N PRO A 9 -54.43 -0.56 44.71
CA PRO A 9 -54.83 -0.63 43.31
C PRO A 9 -53.62 -0.45 42.37
N LEU A 10 -53.56 -1.35 41.40
CA LEU A 10 -52.63 -1.30 40.28
C LEU A 10 -52.98 -0.12 39.38
N VAL A 11 -52.12 0.88 39.34
CA VAL A 11 -52.11 1.89 38.27
C VAL A 11 -51.15 1.39 37.20
N ALA A 12 -51.73 0.88 36.12
CA ALA A 12 -50.98 0.50 34.93
C ALA A 12 -50.60 1.74 34.13
N VAL A 13 -49.38 2.20 34.25
CA VAL A 13 -48.84 3.23 33.35
C VAL A 13 -48.19 2.53 32.19
N ALA A 14 -48.86 2.57 31.04
CA ALA A 14 -48.30 2.08 29.78
C ALA A 14 -47.26 3.09 29.26
N PHE A 15 -46.00 2.77 29.40
CA PHE A 15 -44.91 3.48 28.72
C PHE A 15 -44.80 2.95 27.30
N ALA A 16 -45.24 3.72 26.33
CA ALA A 16 -44.94 3.48 24.92
C ALA A 16 -43.46 3.84 24.65
N ALA A 17 -42.60 2.84 24.61
CA ALA A 17 -41.21 3.01 24.20
C ALA A 17 -41.16 3.16 22.68
N VAL A 18 -41.01 4.40 22.21
CA VAL A 18 -40.67 4.69 20.81
C VAL A 18 -39.22 4.37 20.62
N ALA A 19 -38.94 3.20 20.06
CA ALA A 19 -37.55 2.82 19.65
C ALA A 19 -37.18 3.63 18.40
N LEU A 20 -36.44 4.73 18.57
CA LEU A 20 -35.74 5.38 17.47
C LEU A 20 -34.58 4.45 17.08
N SER A 21 -34.77 3.67 16.01
CA SER A 21 -33.71 2.91 15.36
C SER A 21 -32.83 3.90 14.63
N ALA A 22 -31.77 4.36 15.28
CA ALA A 22 -30.67 5.08 14.65
C ALA A 22 -29.91 4.10 13.73
N THR A 23 -30.24 4.11 12.44
CA THR A 23 -29.43 3.48 11.40
C THR A 23 -28.12 4.26 11.31
N ILE A 24 -27.08 3.77 11.98
CA ILE A 24 -25.72 4.25 11.81
C ILE A 24 -25.29 3.82 10.40
N PRO A 25 -25.02 4.75 9.46
CA PRO A 25 -24.42 4.37 8.19
C PRO A 25 -23.06 3.78 8.53
N SER A 26 -22.87 2.47 8.29
CA SER A 26 -21.56 1.84 8.28
C SER A 26 -20.76 2.54 7.19
N ALA A 27 -19.88 3.45 7.57
CA ALA A 27 -18.85 3.95 6.70
C ALA A 27 -18.01 2.72 6.32
N ALA A 28 -18.28 2.16 5.14
CA ALA A 28 -17.41 1.17 4.53
C ALA A 28 -16.06 1.86 4.36
N SER A 29 -15.15 1.62 5.30
CA SER A 29 -13.76 1.99 5.14
C SER A 29 -13.27 1.26 3.90
N ALA A 30 -13.17 1.98 2.78
CA ALA A 30 -12.49 1.50 1.60
C ALA A 30 -11.07 1.16 2.08
N ARG A 31 -10.79 -0.13 2.27
CA ARG A 31 -9.44 -0.59 2.56
C ARG A 31 -8.61 -0.23 1.35
N GLU A 32 -7.73 0.71 1.55
CA GLU A 32 -6.72 1.11 0.58
C GLU A 32 -5.86 -0.13 0.28
N GLU A 33 -6.10 -0.77 -0.85
CA GLU A 33 -5.38 -1.96 -1.25
C GLU A 33 -3.99 -1.55 -1.74
N VAL A 34 -2.97 -1.87 -0.94
CA VAL A 34 -1.58 -1.59 -1.29
C VAL A 34 -1.03 -2.74 -2.11
N VAL A 35 -0.97 -2.57 -3.41
CA VAL A 35 -0.35 -3.53 -4.32
C VAL A 35 1.16 -3.28 -4.38
N LYS A 36 1.96 -4.34 -4.20
CA LYS A 36 3.42 -4.27 -4.15
C LYS A 36 4.04 -5.26 -5.13
N ALA A 37 5.03 -4.81 -5.90
CA ALA A 37 5.91 -5.68 -6.68
C ALA A 37 7.34 -5.58 -6.14
N LYS A 38 7.97 -6.73 -5.96
CA LYS A 38 9.37 -6.83 -5.54
C LYS A 38 10.27 -6.92 -6.76
N VAL A 39 11.32 -6.10 -6.82
CA VAL A 39 12.32 -6.13 -7.88
C VAL A 39 13.67 -6.51 -7.28
N PHE A 40 14.12 -7.70 -7.63
CA PHE A 40 15.44 -8.19 -7.20
C PHE A 40 16.56 -7.50 -8.00
N HIS A 41 17.63 -7.10 -7.33
CA HIS A 41 18.77 -6.43 -7.94
C HIS A 41 20.13 -6.88 -7.38
N GLY A 42 20.16 -7.86 -6.47
CA GLY A 42 21.39 -8.33 -5.82
C GLY A 42 22.40 -8.99 -6.76
N ASP A 43 21.96 -9.35 -7.97
CA ASP A 43 22.79 -9.90 -9.06
C ASP A 43 23.37 -8.83 -9.99
N LEU A 44 23.06 -7.55 -9.76
CA LEU A 44 23.46 -6.44 -10.61
C LEU A 44 24.60 -5.65 -9.97
N ASP A 45 25.63 -5.37 -10.73
CA ASP A 45 26.68 -4.40 -10.32
C ASP A 45 26.17 -2.97 -10.57
N LEU A 46 25.49 -2.41 -9.54
CA LEU A 46 24.91 -1.05 -9.62
C LEU A 46 25.95 0.07 -9.60
N ALA A 47 27.24 -0.23 -9.41
CA ALA A 47 28.30 0.73 -9.59
C ALA A 47 28.72 0.89 -11.06
N THR A 48 28.09 0.13 -11.97
CA THR A 48 28.28 0.22 -13.42
C THR A 48 27.05 0.75 -14.12
N GLU A 49 27.25 1.44 -15.25
CA GLU A 49 26.15 1.90 -16.09
C GLU A 49 25.30 0.73 -16.62
N ALA A 50 25.94 -0.39 -16.95
CA ALA A 50 25.25 -1.58 -17.44
C ALA A 50 24.30 -2.17 -16.38
N GLY A 51 24.77 -2.25 -15.12
CA GLY A 51 23.94 -2.71 -14.00
C GLY A 51 22.76 -1.77 -13.70
N VAL A 52 23.01 -0.46 -13.73
CA VAL A 52 21.95 0.53 -13.56
C VAL A 52 20.91 0.44 -14.67
N LYS A 53 21.33 0.30 -15.93
CA LYS A 53 20.39 0.08 -17.06
C LYS A 53 19.60 -1.22 -16.91
N ALA A 54 20.21 -2.28 -16.39
CA ALA A 54 19.52 -3.53 -16.12
C ALA A 54 18.45 -3.37 -15.01
N LEU A 55 18.79 -2.67 -13.93
CA LEU A 55 17.82 -2.31 -12.88
C LEU A 55 16.65 -1.51 -13.45
N ASP A 56 16.92 -0.50 -14.27
CA ASP A 56 15.88 0.35 -14.86
C ASP A 56 14.93 -0.45 -15.77
N ARG A 57 15.44 -1.45 -16.48
CA ARG A 57 14.56 -2.37 -17.25
C ARG A 57 13.66 -3.19 -16.34
N ARG A 58 14.19 -3.74 -15.24
CA ARG A 58 13.41 -4.52 -14.27
C ARG A 58 12.34 -3.66 -13.59
N LEU A 59 12.70 -2.44 -13.17
CA LEU A 59 11.75 -1.50 -12.56
C LEU A 59 10.64 -1.12 -13.54
N ARG A 60 10.97 -0.88 -14.79
CA ARG A 60 9.97 -0.58 -15.84
C ARG A 60 9.02 -1.75 -16.05
N SER A 61 9.55 -2.97 -16.10
CA SER A 61 8.72 -4.18 -16.22
C SER A 61 7.78 -4.34 -15.02
N ALA A 62 8.27 -4.14 -13.80
CA ALA A 62 7.43 -4.20 -12.59
C ALA A 62 6.31 -3.14 -12.60
N ILE A 63 6.63 -1.91 -13.03
CA ILE A 63 5.62 -0.84 -13.17
C ILE A 63 4.56 -1.22 -14.22
N TRP A 64 4.96 -1.85 -15.32
CA TRP A 64 3.99 -2.31 -16.32
C TRP A 64 3.11 -3.45 -15.80
N GLN A 65 3.66 -4.36 -15.01
CA GLN A 65 2.88 -5.42 -14.37
C GLN A 65 1.84 -4.87 -13.40
N LEU A 66 2.19 -3.85 -12.64
CA LEU A 66 1.28 -3.20 -11.67
C LEU A 66 0.23 -2.32 -12.34
N CYS A 67 0.62 -1.54 -13.35
CA CYS A 67 -0.22 -0.50 -13.94
C CYS A 67 -0.75 -0.84 -15.34
N GLY A 68 -0.46 -2.02 -15.84
CA GLY A 68 -0.76 -2.45 -17.21
C GLY A 68 0.30 -2.03 -18.23
N SER A 69 0.51 -2.92 -19.21
CA SER A 69 1.40 -2.68 -20.35
C SER A 69 0.92 -1.52 -21.20
N PRO A 70 1.81 -0.84 -21.97
CA PRO A 70 1.38 0.04 -23.02
C PRO A 70 0.74 -0.81 -24.12
N GLY A 71 -0.57 -1.01 -24.04
CA GLY A 71 -1.31 -1.67 -25.10
C GLY A 71 -1.41 -0.75 -26.32
N TRP A 72 -1.39 -1.34 -27.51
CA TRP A 72 -1.76 -0.67 -28.75
C TRP A 72 -3.28 -0.52 -28.77
N SER A 73 -3.83 0.45 -28.06
CA SER A 73 -5.22 0.83 -28.22
C SER A 73 -5.29 2.10 -29.08
N MET A 74 -6.17 2.11 -30.05
CA MET A 74 -6.38 3.26 -30.94
C MET A 74 -6.78 4.55 -30.17
N GLY A 75 -7.17 4.41 -28.89
CA GLY A 75 -7.52 5.53 -28.00
C GLY A 75 -6.38 6.04 -27.11
N GLY A 76 -5.14 5.54 -27.28
CA GLY A 76 -4.01 5.93 -26.43
C GLY A 76 -4.02 5.26 -25.06
N VAL A 77 -3.13 5.71 -24.15
CA VAL A 77 -3.01 5.16 -22.79
C VAL A 77 -4.04 5.83 -21.88
N PRO A 78 -4.88 5.05 -21.17
CA PRO A 78 -5.86 5.62 -20.25
C PRO A 78 -5.22 6.53 -19.19
N PRO A 79 -5.85 7.66 -18.82
CA PRO A 79 -5.33 8.59 -17.81
C PRO A 79 -5.04 7.93 -16.45
N ALA A 80 -5.87 6.96 -16.05
CA ALA A 80 -5.66 6.17 -14.84
C ALA A 80 -4.34 5.39 -14.89
N THR A 81 -4.02 4.76 -16.02
CA THR A 81 -2.75 4.05 -16.23
C THR A 81 -1.55 4.99 -16.18
N VAL A 82 -1.68 6.20 -16.75
CA VAL A 82 -0.63 7.23 -16.69
C VAL A 82 -0.38 7.64 -15.25
N ARG A 83 -1.44 7.93 -14.49
CA ARG A 83 -1.36 8.30 -13.07
C ARG A 83 -0.72 7.18 -12.25
N CYS A 84 -1.17 5.92 -12.42
CA CYS A 84 -0.59 4.76 -11.76
C CYS A 84 0.93 4.68 -11.99
N ARG A 85 1.39 4.80 -13.23
CA ARG A 85 2.82 4.75 -13.56
C ARG A 85 3.61 5.91 -12.96
N GLN A 86 3.02 7.11 -12.86
CA GLN A 86 3.66 8.26 -12.22
C GLN A 86 3.85 8.01 -10.73
N MET A 87 2.82 7.52 -10.04
CA MET A 87 2.88 7.18 -8.60
C MET A 87 3.89 6.07 -8.34
N ALA A 88 3.90 5.00 -9.15
CA ALA A 88 4.87 3.91 -9.04
C ALA A 88 6.31 4.41 -9.23
N ARG A 89 6.57 5.29 -10.21
CA ARG A 89 7.89 5.90 -10.41
C ARG A 89 8.28 6.78 -9.22
N ALA A 90 7.37 7.58 -8.70
CA ALA A 90 7.64 8.44 -7.54
C ALA A 90 8.04 7.61 -6.31
N SER A 91 7.36 6.49 -6.05
CA SER A 91 7.65 5.59 -4.92
C SER A 91 9.00 4.90 -5.01
N ILE A 92 9.44 4.54 -6.24
CA ILE A 92 10.69 3.78 -6.43
C ILE A 92 11.93 4.65 -6.60
N THR A 93 11.78 5.90 -7.04
CA THR A 93 12.90 6.81 -7.33
C THR A 93 13.86 6.99 -6.14
N PRO A 94 13.42 7.23 -4.89
CA PRO A 94 14.32 7.36 -3.76
C PRO A 94 15.04 6.04 -3.46
N GLN A 95 14.36 4.90 -3.53
CA GLN A 95 14.94 3.58 -3.29
C GLN A 95 16.03 3.25 -4.33
N ARG A 96 15.75 3.49 -5.60
CA ARG A 96 16.71 3.34 -6.70
C ARG A 96 17.98 4.18 -6.47
N ARG A 97 17.82 5.44 -6.08
CA ARG A 97 18.94 6.35 -5.79
C ARG A 97 19.80 5.82 -4.66
N ILE A 98 19.19 5.38 -3.57
CA ILE A 98 19.89 4.82 -2.42
C ILE A 98 20.62 3.54 -2.80
N ALA A 99 20.01 2.64 -3.58
CA ALA A 99 20.66 1.40 -4.01
C ALA A 99 21.90 1.66 -4.86
N ILE A 100 21.83 2.61 -5.80
CA ILE A 100 22.98 2.99 -6.65
C ILE A 100 24.08 3.66 -5.81
N ALA A 101 23.71 4.61 -4.94
CA ALA A 101 24.68 5.29 -4.09
C ALA A 101 25.47 4.30 -3.21
N ARG A 102 24.78 3.36 -2.56
CA ARG A 102 25.41 2.33 -1.74
C ARG A 102 26.38 1.48 -2.54
N ALA A 103 26.00 1.01 -3.71
CA ALA A 103 26.88 0.21 -4.57
C ALA A 103 28.12 1.01 -5.02
N THR A 104 27.98 2.31 -5.26
CA THR A 104 29.10 3.19 -5.60
C THR A 104 30.02 3.42 -4.40
N ASP A 105 29.46 3.67 -3.22
CA ASP A 105 30.20 3.85 -1.97
C ASP A 105 30.94 2.57 -1.55
N GLU A 106 30.30 1.39 -1.69
CA GLU A 106 30.94 0.10 -1.46
C GLU A 106 32.13 -0.14 -2.39
N ARG A 107 32.03 0.29 -3.64
CA ARG A 107 33.15 0.20 -4.60
C ARG A 107 34.28 1.17 -4.27
N VAL A 108 33.98 2.37 -3.81
CA VAL A 108 34.97 3.40 -3.43
C VAL A 108 35.55 3.09 -2.05
N GLY A 109 34.72 2.56 -1.14
CA GLY A 109 35.10 2.21 0.22
C GLY A 109 35.32 0.72 0.41
N ALA A 110 36.18 0.05 -0.39
CA ALA A 110 36.38 -1.39 -0.40
C ALA A 110 36.77 -2.02 0.97
N PHE A 111 36.62 -1.32 2.08
CA PHE A 111 37.01 -1.77 3.42
C PHE A 111 36.03 -1.44 4.55
N ALA A 112 34.87 -0.84 4.31
CA ALA A 112 33.92 -0.53 5.38
C ALA A 112 32.68 -1.46 5.36
N LEU A 113 32.79 -2.53 6.14
CA LEU A 113 31.72 -3.17 6.93
C LEU A 113 30.29 -2.65 6.67
N ALA A 114 29.54 -3.19 5.74
CA ALA A 114 28.12 -3.08 5.81
C ALA A 114 27.38 -4.18 5.03
N ARG A 115 27.35 -5.33 5.59
CA ARG A 115 26.35 -6.34 5.28
C ARG A 115 25.08 -5.95 6.00
N ASN A 116 24.30 -5.07 5.41
CA ASN A 116 22.89 -4.89 5.77
C ASN A 116 22.10 -4.19 4.67
N THR A 117 22.21 -4.65 3.44
CA THR A 117 21.13 -4.49 2.47
C THR A 117 20.33 -5.77 2.53
N ALA A 118 19.30 -5.75 3.35
CA ALA A 118 18.35 -6.85 3.37
C ALA A 118 17.97 -7.20 1.93
N ASN A 119 18.47 -8.33 1.46
CA ASN A 119 17.97 -9.10 0.32
C ASN A 119 18.03 -8.50 -1.09
N GLY A 120 18.72 -7.40 -1.37
CA GLY A 120 18.85 -6.86 -2.73
C GLY A 120 17.51 -6.64 -3.46
N GLN A 121 16.47 -6.28 -2.75
CA GLN A 121 15.13 -6.09 -3.30
C GLN A 121 14.65 -4.65 -3.16
N LEU A 122 14.08 -4.11 -4.22
CA LEU A 122 13.34 -2.85 -4.20
C LEU A 122 11.85 -3.12 -4.26
N VAL A 123 11.07 -2.42 -3.45
CA VAL A 123 9.62 -2.59 -3.37
C VAL A 123 8.94 -1.43 -4.10
N VAL A 124 8.22 -1.74 -5.16
CA VAL A 124 7.32 -0.79 -5.80
C VAL A 124 5.99 -0.85 -5.07
N THR A 125 5.63 0.25 -4.41
CA THR A 125 4.39 0.35 -3.65
C THR A 125 3.43 1.29 -4.37
N LEU A 126 2.20 0.85 -4.53
CA LEU A 126 1.07 1.64 -5.00
C LEU A 126 -0.01 1.62 -3.93
N VAL A 127 -0.55 2.80 -3.68
CA VAL A 127 -1.73 3.00 -2.85
C VAL A 127 -2.87 3.34 -3.81
N GLN A 128 -3.92 2.52 -3.84
CA GLN A 128 -5.10 2.69 -4.69
C GLN A 128 -6.30 3.08 -3.83
#